data_db4c00a844d85a07f1f745633cb09489
#
_entry.id   db4c00a844d85a07f1f745633cb09489
#
_cell.length_a   1.000
_cell.length_b   1.000
_cell.length_c   1.000
_cell.angle_alpha   90.00
_cell.angle_beta   90.00
_cell.angle_gamma   90.00
#
_symmetry.space_group_name_H-M   'P 1'
#
loop_
_entity.id
_entity.type
_entity.pdbx_description
1 polymer ?
#
loop_
_entity_poly.entity_id
_entity_poly.type
_entity_poly.pdbx_seq_one_letter_code
_entity_poly.pdbx_strand_id
1 'polypeptide(L)'
;MHDLNLFVWSHDMTAKLNAYVSSAEYADLAKTSDWQTSWTSKAARGMPNKVALRRSDNNELLGLMSYEIDRGALAVEIIYLESAAHSNANLLSITGQDKKYIGIAKALIAYAAKLSVDSGFDGVLFFKAKTDELRKYYMREFGAMPVSRYDPYRLVIWEDAAAEILSEYEGA
;
A
#
# COMPACT_ATOMS: atom_id res chain seq x y z
N MET A 1 -13.51 11.67 -13.28
CA MET A 1 -13.06 10.52 -12.50
C MET A 1 -13.51 10.69 -11.06
N HIS A 2 -14.06 9.64 -10.47
CA HIS A 2 -14.57 9.69 -9.11
C HIS A 2 -13.44 9.63 -8.10
N ASP A 3 -13.59 10.35 -7.00
CA ASP A 3 -12.66 10.26 -5.88
C ASP A 3 -12.78 8.88 -5.22
N LEU A 4 -11.65 8.38 -4.70
CA LEU A 4 -11.66 7.12 -3.98
C LEU A 4 -12.21 7.29 -2.57
N ASN A 5 -13.08 6.38 -2.17
CA ASN A 5 -13.54 6.25 -0.79
C ASN A 5 -12.76 5.13 -0.11
N LEU A 6 -11.55 5.45 0.30
CA LEU A 6 -10.68 4.46 0.96
C LEU A 6 -11.23 4.06 2.30
N PHE A 7 -11.03 2.80 2.65
CA PHE A 7 -11.45 2.23 3.93
C PHE A 7 -10.56 1.05 4.31
N VAL A 8 -10.62 0.72 5.58
CA VAL A 8 -10.08 -0.53 6.13
C VAL A 8 -11.17 -1.21 6.92
N TRP A 9 -10.97 -2.48 7.26
CA TRP A 9 -11.90 -3.25 8.09
C TRP A 9 -11.37 -3.34 9.51
N SER A 10 -12.28 -3.41 10.48
CA SER A 10 -11.95 -3.81 11.84
C SER A 10 -11.40 -5.25 11.84
N HIS A 11 -10.74 -5.66 12.93
CA HIS A 11 -10.10 -6.98 13.03
C HIS A 11 -11.05 -8.15 12.77
N ASP A 12 -12.31 -8.01 13.14
CA ASP A 12 -13.34 -9.03 12.95
C ASP A 12 -14.14 -8.89 11.64
N MET A 13 -13.76 -7.94 10.79
CA MET A 13 -14.41 -7.65 9.52
C MET A 13 -15.87 -7.19 9.64
N THR A 14 -16.30 -6.72 10.82
CA THR A 14 -17.68 -6.28 11.04
C THR A 14 -17.90 -4.80 10.78
N ALA A 15 -16.85 -3.98 10.91
CA ALA A 15 -16.94 -2.53 10.74
C ALA A 15 -16.02 -2.05 9.62
N LYS A 16 -16.59 -1.28 8.70
CA LYS A 16 -15.89 -0.59 7.62
C LYS A 16 -15.50 0.80 8.13
N LEU A 17 -14.22 1.10 8.15
CA LEU A 17 -13.69 2.31 8.75
C LEU A 17 -13.07 3.18 7.66
N ASN A 18 -13.63 4.37 7.47
CA ASN A 18 -13.14 5.28 6.44
C ASN A 18 -11.71 5.72 6.71
N ALA A 19 -10.94 5.83 5.64
CA ALA A 19 -9.54 6.21 5.69
C ALA A 19 -9.23 7.23 4.58
N TYR A 20 -8.13 7.94 4.73
CA TYR A 20 -7.67 8.89 3.72
C TYR A 20 -6.14 8.92 3.67
N VAL A 21 -5.61 9.37 2.55
CA VAL A 21 -4.17 9.51 2.34
C VAL A 21 -3.79 10.98 2.37
N SER A 22 -2.71 11.29 3.07
CA SER A 22 -2.08 12.61 3.09
C SER A 22 -0.57 12.47 3.02
N SER A 23 0.15 13.55 2.74
CA SER A 23 1.60 13.53 2.81
C SER A 23 2.06 13.08 4.19
N ALA A 24 3.06 12.19 4.25
CA ALA A 24 3.65 11.78 5.51
C ALA A 24 4.49 12.94 6.07
N GLU A 25 4.27 13.26 7.34
CA GLU A 25 5.03 14.27 8.05
C GLU A 25 6.11 13.61 8.92
N TYR A 26 7.07 14.39 9.37
CA TYR A 26 8.13 13.86 10.25
C TYR A 26 7.55 13.17 11.49
N ALA A 27 6.49 13.73 12.06
CA ALA A 27 5.81 13.14 13.22
C ALA A 27 5.29 11.73 12.93
N ASP A 28 4.86 11.44 11.71
CA ASP A 28 4.43 10.09 11.30
C ASP A 28 5.62 9.15 11.24
N LEU A 29 6.70 9.60 10.60
CA LEU A 29 7.91 8.80 10.45
C LEU A 29 8.55 8.49 11.81
N ALA A 30 8.47 9.42 12.75
CA ALA A 30 9.00 9.25 14.10
C ALA A 30 8.24 8.19 14.92
N LYS A 31 7.00 7.86 14.53
CA LYS A 31 6.18 6.84 15.20
C LYS A 31 6.49 5.40 14.77
N THR A 32 7.47 5.20 13.89
CA THR A 32 7.72 3.89 13.27
C THR A 32 8.84 3.09 13.95
N SER A 33 9.21 3.43 15.18
CA SER A 33 10.31 2.76 15.89
C SER A 33 10.04 1.26 16.14
N ASP A 34 8.77 0.88 16.26
CA ASP A 34 8.33 -0.51 16.45
C ASP A 34 7.92 -1.21 15.15
N TRP A 35 8.08 -0.53 14.01
CA TRP A 35 7.79 -1.12 12.70
C TRP A 35 8.97 -1.97 12.21
N GLN A 36 8.76 -2.79 11.17
CA GLN A 36 9.84 -3.56 10.55
C GLN A 36 10.94 -2.66 9.99
N THR A 37 10.56 -1.50 9.46
CA THR A 37 11.49 -0.48 8.99
C THR A 37 11.29 0.78 9.82
N SER A 38 12.40 1.33 10.35
CA SER A 38 12.37 2.67 10.89
C SER A 38 12.36 3.65 9.72
N TRP A 39 11.28 4.39 9.56
CA TRP A 39 11.13 5.33 8.44
C TRP A 39 11.94 6.61 8.65
N THR A 40 12.61 6.76 9.77
CA THR A 40 13.60 7.83 10.01
C THR A 40 15.03 7.38 9.73
N SER A 41 15.22 6.11 9.35
CA SER A 41 16.55 5.58 9.01
C SER A 41 17.13 6.26 7.77
N LYS A 42 18.45 6.15 7.61
CA LYS A 42 19.15 6.73 6.46
C LYS A 42 18.60 6.21 5.13
N ALA A 43 18.32 4.90 5.05
CA ALA A 43 17.75 4.28 3.86
C ALA A 43 16.36 4.83 3.55
N ALA A 44 15.50 4.96 4.55
CA ALA A 44 14.15 5.46 4.38
C ALA A 44 14.12 6.94 4.02
N ARG A 45 15.06 7.74 4.51
CA ARG A 45 15.14 9.18 4.17
C ARG A 45 15.35 9.42 2.69
N GLY A 46 16.04 8.52 2.00
CA GLY A 46 16.27 8.62 0.56
C GLY A 46 15.09 8.23 -0.31
N MET A 47 14.05 7.64 0.25
CA MET A 47 12.86 7.25 -0.52
C MET A 47 12.03 8.47 -0.89
N PRO A 48 11.54 8.54 -2.16
CA PRO A 48 10.72 9.67 -2.60
C PRO A 48 9.27 9.57 -2.13
N ASN A 49 8.55 10.69 -2.23
CA ASN A 49 7.08 10.76 -2.14
C ASN A 49 6.46 9.85 -1.06
N LYS A 50 6.65 10.21 0.20
CA LYS A 50 6.08 9.45 1.30
C LYS A 50 4.67 9.94 1.62
N VAL A 51 3.73 9.00 1.68
CA VAL A 51 2.33 9.27 2.04
C VAL A 51 1.92 8.39 3.21
N ALA A 52 0.95 8.89 3.97
CA ALA A 52 0.39 8.19 5.12
C ALA A 52 -1.09 7.89 4.89
N LEU A 53 -1.49 6.66 5.17
CA LEU A 53 -2.89 6.28 5.26
C LEU A 53 -3.34 6.47 6.70
N ARG A 54 -4.44 7.20 6.89
CA ARG A 54 -4.98 7.54 8.21
C ARG A 54 -6.44 7.16 8.30
N ARG A 55 -6.85 6.79 9.49
CA ARG A 55 -8.27 6.62 9.79
C ARG A 55 -8.94 8.00 9.84
N SER A 56 -10.09 8.15 9.18
CA SER A 56 -10.71 9.47 8.99
C SER A 56 -11.27 10.08 10.26
N ASP A 57 -11.75 9.26 11.21
CA ASP A 57 -12.44 9.75 12.40
C ASP A 57 -11.50 10.17 13.54
N ASN A 58 -10.26 9.64 13.57
CA ASN A 58 -9.33 9.92 14.69
C ASN A 58 -7.90 10.20 14.23
N ASN A 59 -7.64 10.23 12.92
CA ASN A 59 -6.31 10.46 12.31
C ASN A 59 -5.24 9.43 12.70
N GLU A 60 -5.66 8.26 13.17
CA GLU A 60 -4.71 7.19 13.51
C GLU A 60 -3.90 6.77 12.28
N LEU A 61 -2.59 6.70 12.43
CA LEU A 61 -1.69 6.26 11.36
C LEU A 61 -1.86 4.76 11.15
N LEU A 62 -2.24 4.38 9.94
CA LEU A 62 -2.49 2.99 9.54
C LEU A 62 -1.34 2.37 8.77
N GLY A 63 -0.70 3.15 7.91
CA GLY A 63 0.40 2.67 7.08
C GLY A 63 1.11 3.81 6.37
N LEU A 64 2.25 3.49 5.78
CA LEU A 64 3.08 4.42 5.01
C LEU A 64 3.44 3.80 3.68
N MET A 65 3.59 4.64 2.67
CA MET A 65 4.03 4.22 1.34
C MET A 65 4.94 5.27 0.74
N SER A 66 6.00 4.80 0.08
CA SER A 66 6.82 5.62 -0.81
C SER A 66 6.58 5.18 -2.24
N TYR A 67 6.45 6.12 -3.15
CA TYR A 67 6.20 5.82 -4.56
C TYR A 67 6.95 6.80 -5.47
N GLU A 68 7.00 6.45 -6.74
CA GLU A 68 7.54 7.31 -7.78
C GLU A 68 6.67 7.20 -9.04
N ILE A 69 6.41 8.34 -9.67
CA ILE A 69 5.72 8.37 -10.95
C ILE A 69 6.78 8.16 -12.03
N ASP A 70 6.79 6.99 -12.66
CA ASP A 70 7.78 6.62 -13.66
C ASP A 70 7.20 6.81 -15.06
N ARG A 71 7.49 7.97 -15.65
CA ARG A 71 6.98 8.32 -16.98
C ARG A 71 7.65 7.51 -18.09
N GLY A 72 8.85 7.02 -17.87
CA GLY A 72 9.55 6.15 -18.82
C GLY A 72 8.91 4.76 -18.89
N ALA A 73 8.46 4.24 -17.77
CA ALA A 73 7.77 2.95 -17.70
C ALA A 73 6.26 3.06 -17.90
N LEU A 74 5.70 4.26 -17.94
CA LEU A 74 4.26 4.54 -17.99
C LEU A 74 3.52 3.85 -16.84
N ALA A 75 4.03 4.02 -15.63
CA ALA A 75 3.52 3.36 -14.44
C ALA A 75 3.85 4.17 -13.18
N VAL A 76 3.22 3.81 -12.07
CA VAL A 76 3.66 4.23 -10.74
C VAL A 76 4.44 3.08 -10.13
N GLU A 77 5.65 3.39 -9.66
CA GLU A 77 6.48 2.45 -8.91
C GLU A 77 6.18 2.59 -7.43
N ILE A 78 5.75 1.50 -6.80
CA ILE A 78 5.68 1.46 -5.33
C ILE A 78 7.08 1.07 -4.83
N ILE A 79 7.75 2.01 -4.17
CA ILE A 79 9.11 1.81 -3.67
C ILE A 79 9.10 0.99 -2.39
N TYR A 80 8.19 1.35 -1.48
CA TYR A 80 8.06 0.68 -0.19
C TYR A 80 6.65 0.90 0.35
N LEU A 81 6.12 -0.12 1.01
CA LEU A 81 4.79 -0.05 1.63
C LEU A 81 4.84 -0.86 2.92
N GLU A 82 4.33 -0.28 4.00
CA GLU A 82 4.30 -0.95 5.29
C GLU A 82 3.06 -0.57 6.07
N SER A 83 2.38 -1.58 6.63
CA SER A 83 1.31 -1.38 7.61
C SER A 83 1.90 -1.10 8.98
N ALA A 84 1.19 -0.31 9.79
CA ALA A 84 1.58 -0.06 11.17
C ALA A 84 1.71 -1.38 11.95
N ALA A 85 2.54 -1.37 12.99
CA ALA A 85 2.87 -2.58 13.76
C ALA A 85 1.63 -3.30 14.28
N HIS A 86 0.59 -2.56 14.71
CA HIS A 86 -0.66 -3.15 15.19
C HIS A 86 -1.43 -3.96 14.14
N SER A 87 -1.05 -3.86 12.87
CA SER A 87 -1.75 -4.51 11.76
C SER A 87 -0.79 -5.20 10.78
N ASN A 88 0.48 -5.32 11.14
CA ASN A 88 1.51 -5.94 10.32
C ASN A 88 1.58 -7.43 10.62
N ALA A 89 1.18 -8.26 9.66
CA ALA A 89 1.12 -9.72 9.82
C ALA A 89 2.46 -10.32 10.23
N ASN A 90 3.58 -9.82 9.68
CA ASN A 90 4.91 -10.35 9.99
C ASN A 90 5.31 -10.09 11.45
N LEU A 91 4.99 -8.90 11.97
CA LEU A 91 5.27 -8.56 13.36
C LEU A 91 4.33 -9.29 14.32
N LEU A 92 3.05 -9.38 13.96
CA LEU A 92 2.03 -10.00 14.82
C LEU A 92 2.19 -11.52 14.89
N SER A 93 2.76 -12.16 13.87
CA SER A 93 3.01 -13.61 13.88
C SER A 93 3.95 -14.03 15.02
N ILE A 94 4.82 -13.13 15.46
CA ILE A 94 5.76 -13.39 16.58
C ILE A 94 5.03 -13.41 17.92
N THR A 95 4.03 -12.54 18.09
CA THR A 95 3.29 -12.39 19.35
C THR A 95 1.99 -13.18 19.39
N GLY A 96 1.55 -13.73 18.25
CA GLY A 96 0.26 -14.42 18.13
C GLY A 96 -0.96 -13.51 18.20
N GLN A 97 -0.78 -12.20 18.09
CA GLN A 97 -1.86 -11.23 18.12
C GLN A 97 -2.52 -11.09 16.75
N ASP A 98 -3.81 -10.76 16.73
CA ASP A 98 -4.54 -10.47 15.51
C ASP A 98 -4.28 -9.05 15.02
N LYS A 99 -4.44 -8.81 13.72
CA LYS A 99 -4.38 -7.48 13.15
C LYS A 99 -5.48 -6.60 13.73
N LYS A 100 -5.13 -5.38 14.11
CA LYS A 100 -6.11 -4.38 14.53
C LYS A 100 -7.02 -3.98 13.38
N TYR A 101 -6.44 -3.78 12.19
CA TYR A 101 -7.17 -3.45 10.97
C TYR A 101 -6.74 -4.37 9.83
N ILE A 102 -7.68 -4.59 8.90
CA ILE A 102 -7.46 -5.43 7.71
C ILE A 102 -7.67 -4.55 6.47
N GLY A 103 -6.79 -4.71 5.47
CA GLY A 103 -6.93 -4.01 4.19
C GLY A 103 -6.09 -2.75 4.06
N ILE A 104 -5.11 -2.49 4.94
CA ILE A 104 -4.25 -1.30 4.87
C ILE A 104 -3.44 -1.29 3.57
N ALA A 105 -2.75 -2.39 3.26
CA ALA A 105 -1.94 -2.48 2.06
C ALA A 105 -2.80 -2.31 0.80
N LYS A 106 -3.99 -2.91 0.78
CA LYS A 106 -4.91 -2.81 -0.34
C LYS A 106 -5.36 -1.37 -0.59
N ALA A 107 -5.68 -0.63 0.48
CA ALA A 107 -6.05 0.78 0.37
C ALA A 107 -4.90 1.63 -0.19
N LEU A 108 -3.68 1.38 0.25
CA LEU A 108 -2.50 2.09 -0.27
C LEU A 108 -2.22 1.74 -1.73
N ILE A 109 -2.38 0.49 -2.12
CA ILE A 109 -2.23 0.04 -3.51
C ILE A 109 -3.31 0.70 -4.39
N ALA A 110 -4.55 0.80 -3.90
CA ALA A 110 -5.62 1.50 -4.61
C ALA A 110 -5.28 2.98 -4.82
N TYR A 111 -4.72 3.63 -3.81
CA TYR A 111 -4.25 5.01 -3.95
C TYR A 111 -3.16 5.14 -5.03
N ALA A 112 -2.19 4.23 -5.05
CA ALA A 112 -1.15 4.23 -6.08
C ALA A 112 -1.74 4.00 -7.47
N ALA A 113 -2.71 3.11 -7.61
CA ALA A 113 -3.41 2.88 -8.87
C ALA A 113 -4.14 4.14 -9.36
N LYS A 114 -4.78 4.88 -8.43
CA LYS A 114 -5.44 6.16 -8.75
C LYS A 114 -4.42 7.19 -9.23
N LEU A 115 -3.26 7.29 -8.58
CA LEU A 115 -2.17 8.14 -9.04
C LEU A 115 -1.73 7.78 -10.47
N SER A 116 -1.64 6.49 -10.77
CA SER A 116 -1.29 6.00 -12.11
C SER A 116 -2.34 6.41 -13.15
N VAL A 117 -3.62 6.24 -12.83
CA VAL A 117 -4.73 6.69 -13.70
C VAL A 117 -4.65 8.20 -13.93
N ASP A 118 -4.49 8.98 -12.88
CA ASP A 118 -4.42 10.45 -12.95
C ASP A 118 -3.18 10.94 -13.70
N SER A 119 -2.14 10.13 -13.75
CA SER A 119 -0.91 10.42 -14.53
C SER A 119 -1.01 9.98 -16.00
N GLY A 120 -2.13 9.35 -16.39
CA GLY A 120 -2.34 8.86 -17.75
C GLY A 120 -1.77 7.46 -18.00
N PHE A 121 -1.53 6.68 -16.96
CA PHE A 121 -0.90 5.35 -17.06
C PHE A 121 -1.88 4.20 -16.81
N ASP A 122 -3.18 4.47 -16.86
CA ASP A 122 -4.25 3.47 -16.81
C ASP A 122 -4.24 2.55 -15.58
N GLY A 123 -3.63 3.00 -14.51
CA GLY A 123 -3.57 2.23 -13.26
C GLY A 123 -2.38 1.29 -13.14
N VAL A 124 -1.51 1.21 -14.14
CA VAL A 124 -0.36 0.30 -14.12
C VAL A 124 0.58 0.62 -12.96
N LEU A 125 0.94 -0.42 -12.20
CA LEU A 125 1.84 -0.34 -11.06
C LEU A 125 2.98 -1.34 -11.21
N PHE A 126 4.19 -0.94 -10.80
CA PHE A 126 5.31 -1.85 -10.60
C PHE A 126 5.74 -1.84 -9.15
N PHE A 127 6.18 -2.98 -8.65
CA PHE A 127 6.77 -3.10 -7.31
C PHE A 127 7.54 -4.42 -7.18
N LYS A 128 8.33 -4.52 -6.12
CA LYS A 128 9.10 -5.72 -5.84
C LYS A 128 8.61 -6.36 -4.53
N ALA A 129 8.25 -7.63 -4.59
CA ALA A 129 7.91 -8.40 -3.40
C ALA A 129 9.20 -8.76 -2.64
N LYS A 130 9.17 -8.64 -1.31
CA LYS A 130 10.34 -8.93 -0.47
C LYS A 130 10.56 -10.41 -0.22
N THR A 131 9.49 -11.20 -0.25
CA THR A 131 9.52 -12.63 0.06
C THR A 131 8.66 -13.40 -0.91
N ASP A 132 8.88 -14.70 -1.01
CA ASP A 132 8.07 -15.58 -1.83
C ASP A 132 6.61 -15.61 -1.38
N GLU A 133 6.37 -15.55 -0.08
CA GLU A 133 5.03 -15.51 0.49
C GLU A 133 4.28 -14.24 0.09
N LEU A 134 4.93 -13.09 0.15
CA LEU A 134 4.35 -11.82 -0.30
C LEU A 134 4.13 -11.81 -1.81
N ARG A 135 5.06 -12.38 -2.59
CA ARG A 135 4.89 -12.52 -4.03
C ARG A 135 3.60 -13.28 -4.36
N LYS A 136 3.41 -14.44 -3.75
CA LYS A 136 2.20 -15.25 -3.95
C LYS A 136 0.94 -14.53 -3.49
N TYR A 137 1.02 -13.83 -2.38
CA TYR A 137 -0.08 -13.02 -1.85
C TYR A 137 -0.51 -11.93 -2.83
N TYR A 138 0.44 -11.15 -3.36
CA TYR A 138 0.14 -10.09 -4.32
C TYR A 138 -0.42 -10.64 -5.63
N MET A 139 0.09 -11.79 -6.09
CA MET A 139 -0.43 -12.44 -7.29
C MET A 139 -1.88 -12.92 -7.09
N ARG A 140 -2.15 -13.53 -5.95
CA ARG A 140 -3.49 -14.07 -5.64
C ARG A 140 -4.52 -12.96 -5.37
N GLU A 141 -4.15 -11.99 -4.54
CA GLU A 141 -5.11 -10.98 -4.04
C GLU A 141 -5.27 -9.79 -4.98
N PHE A 142 -4.23 -9.42 -5.71
CA PHE A 142 -4.22 -8.20 -6.51
C PHE A 142 -4.04 -8.45 -8.00
N GLY A 143 -3.95 -9.69 -8.42
CA GLY A 143 -3.74 -10.02 -9.83
C GLY A 143 -2.38 -9.59 -10.36
N ALA A 144 -1.40 -9.40 -9.48
CA ALA A 144 -0.05 -9.05 -9.89
C ALA A 144 0.60 -10.20 -10.67
N MET A 145 1.47 -9.87 -11.60
CA MET A 145 2.17 -10.84 -12.45
C MET A 145 3.66 -10.54 -12.47
N PRO A 146 4.53 -11.58 -12.56
CA PRO A 146 5.96 -11.33 -12.76
C PRO A 146 6.22 -10.60 -14.06
N VAL A 147 7.10 -9.59 -14.03
CA VAL A 147 7.51 -8.84 -15.22
C VAL A 147 8.44 -9.69 -16.09
N SER A 148 9.29 -10.50 -15.44
CA SER A 148 10.31 -11.29 -16.11
C SER A 148 10.56 -12.59 -15.34
N ARG A 149 10.89 -13.65 -16.07
CA ARG A 149 11.32 -14.91 -15.47
C ARG A 149 12.68 -14.81 -14.76
N TYR A 150 13.45 -13.77 -15.04
CA TYR A 150 14.78 -13.57 -14.45
C TYR A 150 14.71 -12.94 -13.06
N ASP A 151 13.63 -12.21 -12.76
CA ASP A 151 13.37 -11.67 -11.44
C ASP A 151 11.89 -11.89 -11.10
N PRO A 152 11.54 -13.06 -10.52
CA PRO A 152 10.15 -13.39 -10.23
C PRO A 152 9.53 -12.53 -9.12
N TYR A 153 10.34 -11.76 -8.39
CA TYR A 153 9.85 -10.87 -7.33
C TYR A 153 9.46 -9.49 -7.85
N ARG A 154 9.88 -9.13 -9.06
CA ARG A 154 9.45 -7.91 -9.73
C ARG A 154 8.08 -8.14 -10.33
N LEU A 155 7.08 -7.43 -9.82
CA LEU A 155 5.68 -7.64 -10.18
C LEU A 155 5.10 -6.40 -10.85
N VAL A 156 4.10 -6.65 -11.70
CA VAL A 156 3.29 -5.61 -12.34
C VAL A 156 1.82 -5.88 -12.05
N ILE A 157 1.09 -4.81 -11.77
CA ILE A 157 -0.38 -4.82 -11.80
C ILE A 157 -0.77 -4.08 -13.07
N TRP A 158 -1.39 -4.80 -14.00
CA TRP A 158 -1.85 -4.24 -15.28
C TRP A 158 -3.20 -3.51 -15.11
N GLU A 159 -3.61 -2.81 -16.14
CA GLU A 159 -4.81 -1.98 -16.14
C GLU A 159 -6.08 -2.71 -15.70
N ASP A 160 -6.30 -3.95 -16.14
CA ASP A 160 -7.51 -4.71 -15.77
C ASP A 160 -7.54 -5.02 -14.26
N ALA A 161 -6.42 -5.48 -13.73
CA ALA A 161 -6.29 -5.78 -12.31
C ALA A 161 -6.37 -4.50 -11.47
N ALA A 162 -5.77 -3.41 -11.94
CA ALA A 162 -5.87 -2.10 -11.30
C ALA A 162 -7.31 -1.60 -11.24
N ALA A 163 -8.05 -1.73 -12.35
CA ALA A 163 -9.46 -1.34 -12.41
C ALA A 163 -10.30 -2.13 -11.42
N GLU A 164 -10.04 -3.42 -11.27
CA GLU A 164 -10.74 -4.26 -10.30
C GLU A 164 -10.46 -3.82 -8.86
N ILE A 165 -9.20 -3.50 -8.53
CA ILE A 165 -8.83 -2.98 -7.21
C ILE A 165 -9.56 -1.66 -6.95
N LEU A 166 -9.53 -0.74 -7.91
CA LEU A 166 -10.15 0.57 -7.78
C LEU A 166 -11.66 0.48 -7.61
N SER A 167 -12.31 -0.48 -8.26
CA SER A 167 -13.77 -0.66 -8.19
C SER A 167 -14.28 -0.87 -6.77
N GLU A 168 -13.47 -1.42 -5.89
CA GLU A 168 -13.86 -1.64 -4.48
C GLU A 168 -13.94 -0.34 -3.68
N TYR A 169 -13.27 0.71 -4.14
CA TYR A 169 -13.17 2.00 -3.45
C TYR A 169 -13.90 3.13 -4.19
N GLU A 170 -14.52 2.84 -5.30
CA GLU A 170 -15.35 3.81 -6.00
C GLU A 170 -16.66 3.97 -5.25
N GLY A 171 -17.01 5.21 -4.91
CA GLY A 171 -18.22 5.49 -4.16
C GLY A 171 -19.49 5.15 -4.95
N ALA A 172 -20.46 4.66 -4.25
CA ALA A 172 -21.80 4.51 -4.80
C ALA A 172 -22.46 5.90 -4.99
#